data_3e7831970b54eb84084bcd9188ae157b
#
_entry.id   3e7831970b54eb84084bcd9188ae157b
#
_cell.length_a   1.000
_cell.length_b   1.000
_cell.length_c   1.000
_cell.angle_alpha   90.00
_cell.angle_beta   90.00
_cell.angle_gamma   90.00
#
_symmetry.space_group_name_H-M   'P 1'
#
loop_
_entity.id
_entity.type
_entity.pdbx_description
1 polymer ?
#
loop_
_entity_poly.entity_id
_entity_poly.type
_entity_poly.pdbx_seq_one_letter_code
_entity_poly.pdbx_strand_id
1 'polypeptide(L)'
;VYTQTSDVEQELNGLLTYDRKVFKIAPEEQASVREEILRTIHNRSRQTVVVDAADTSSDEVWSYTTVTPSGDWYAPAFDDSRWDKGQAGFGAGGPPNTFVRSAWNTSDIYIRRHFSIGNLSQAQINALQLWLYQDDDCEVYLNGVKAYEVKGWTTRYVAQPIAPEALATLKPNSDNVMAIHAHQGYGGQYIDAGLR
;
A
#
# COMPACT_ATOMS: atom_id res chain seq x y z
N VAL A 1 14.85 2.01 13.07
CA VAL A 1 15.32 0.65 13.40
C VAL A 1 16.78 0.77 13.83
N TYR A 2 17.11 0.32 15.04
CA TYR A 2 18.52 0.24 15.46
C TYR A 2 19.20 -0.90 14.74
N THR A 3 20.34 -0.64 14.15
CA THR A 3 21.14 -1.64 13.43
C THR A 3 22.06 -2.41 14.37
N GLN A 4 22.31 -1.87 15.57
CA GLN A 4 23.15 -2.51 16.59
C GLN A 4 22.64 -2.20 18.01
N THR A 5 22.85 -3.11 18.95
CA THR A 5 22.44 -2.95 20.36
C THR A 5 23.52 -2.31 21.22
N SER A 6 24.77 -2.43 20.85
CA SER A 6 25.93 -1.82 21.55
C SER A 6 26.82 -1.09 20.57
N ASP A 7 27.61 -0.13 21.08
CA ASP A 7 28.66 0.50 20.28
C ASP A 7 29.64 -0.54 19.76
N VAL A 8 30.20 -0.30 18.59
CA VAL A 8 31.21 -1.16 17.95
C VAL A 8 32.36 -0.27 17.50
N GLU A 9 33.53 -0.51 18.06
CA GLU A 9 34.74 0.28 17.77
C GLU A 9 34.53 1.80 17.93
N GLN A 10 34.56 2.55 16.82
CA GLN A 10 34.36 4.01 16.81
C GLN A 10 32.92 4.43 16.50
N GLU A 11 32.04 3.47 16.26
CA GLU A 11 30.62 3.73 15.98
C GLU A 11 29.83 3.76 17.29
N LEU A 12 29.43 4.97 17.74
CA LEU A 12 28.84 5.24 19.06
C LEU A 12 27.28 5.37 19.00
N ASN A 13 26.62 4.71 18.10
CA ASN A 13 25.16 4.79 17.92
C ASN A 13 24.36 3.63 18.55
N GLY A 14 25.03 2.75 19.29
CA GLY A 14 24.40 1.68 20.03
C GLY A 14 23.60 2.16 21.26
N LEU A 15 22.68 1.34 21.73
CA LEU A 15 21.93 1.57 22.97
C LEU A 15 22.77 1.31 24.23
N LEU A 16 23.79 0.50 24.11
CA LEU A 16 24.79 0.16 25.15
C LEU A 16 26.16 0.69 24.78
N THR A 17 26.96 1.00 25.79
CA THR A 17 28.37 1.27 25.56
C THR A 17 29.09 0.02 25.01
N TYR A 18 30.26 0.24 24.40
CA TYR A 18 31.07 -0.83 23.80
C TYR A 18 31.37 -1.99 24.77
N ASP A 19 31.65 -1.68 26.03
CA ASP A 19 31.88 -2.66 27.11
C ASP A 19 30.57 -3.26 27.67
N ARG A 20 29.40 -2.83 27.16
CA ARG A 20 28.08 -3.25 27.56
C ARG A 20 27.71 -3.01 29.03
N LYS A 21 28.43 -2.13 29.72
CA LYS A 21 28.19 -1.83 31.13
C LYS A 21 27.16 -0.73 31.35
N VAL A 22 27.04 0.18 30.40
CA VAL A 22 26.11 1.34 30.53
C VAL A 22 25.06 1.30 29.43
N PHE A 23 23.81 1.36 29.85
CA PHE A 23 22.68 1.60 28.98
C PHE A 23 22.54 3.12 28.80
N LYS A 24 22.57 3.60 27.53
CA LYS A 24 22.61 5.04 27.23
C LYS A 24 21.25 5.75 27.37
N ILE A 25 20.18 5.01 27.50
CA ILE A 25 18.82 5.55 27.72
C ILE A 25 18.53 5.45 29.22
N ALA A 26 18.12 6.54 29.81
CA ALA A 26 17.76 6.57 31.23
C ALA A 26 16.62 5.56 31.54
N PRO A 27 16.60 4.91 32.70
CA PRO A 27 15.62 3.89 33.04
C PRO A 27 14.16 4.36 32.88
N GLU A 28 13.88 5.60 33.22
CA GLU A 28 12.59 6.25 33.09
C GLU A 28 12.15 6.44 31.61
N GLU A 29 13.11 6.66 30.72
CA GLU A 29 12.87 6.79 29.28
C GLU A 29 12.72 5.43 28.60
N GLN A 30 13.37 4.38 29.13
CA GLN A 30 13.28 3.01 28.61
C GLN A 30 11.83 2.49 28.63
N ALA A 31 11.08 2.78 29.68
CA ALA A 31 9.68 2.40 29.80
C ALA A 31 8.83 3.06 28.71
N SER A 32 9.02 4.35 28.49
CA SER A 32 8.32 5.11 27.46
C SER A 32 8.64 4.62 26.03
N VAL A 33 9.90 4.38 25.74
CA VAL A 33 10.36 3.83 24.44
C VAL A 33 9.76 2.44 24.22
N ARG A 34 9.77 1.59 25.26
CA ARG A 34 9.19 0.25 25.20
C ARG A 34 7.68 0.30 24.93
N GLU A 35 6.96 1.15 25.65
CA GLU A 35 5.50 1.32 25.43
C GLU A 35 5.19 1.79 24.02
N GLU A 36 5.96 2.75 23.49
CA GLU A 36 5.79 3.24 22.13
C GLU A 36 6.07 2.15 21.08
N ILE A 37 7.12 1.36 21.27
CA ILE A 37 7.42 0.21 20.42
C ILE A 37 6.27 -0.82 20.47
N LEU A 38 5.80 -1.17 21.68
CA LEU A 38 4.71 -2.11 21.87
C LEU A 38 3.41 -1.57 21.28
N ARG A 39 3.12 -0.29 21.44
CA ARG A 39 1.97 0.38 20.84
C ARG A 39 2.03 0.32 19.31
N THR A 40 3.19 0.57 18.73
CA THR A 40 3.43 0.51 17.27
C THR A 40 3.23 -0.91 16.73
N ILE A 41 3.78 -1.91 17.43
CA ILE A 41 3.61 -3.33 17.09
C ILE A 41 2.12 -3.73 17.22
N HIS A 42 1.45 -3.34 18.30
CA HIS A 42 0.03 -3.62 18.52
C HIS A 42 -0.88 -2.97 17.46
N ASN A 43 -0.57 -1.72 17.09
CA ASN A 43 -1.32 -1.05 16.04
C ASN A 43 -1.11 -1.70 14.67
N ARG A 44 0.10 -2.16 14.35
CA ARG A 44 0.35 -2.95 13.13
C ARG A 44 -0.40 -4.28 13.13
N SER A 45 -0.43 -4.98 14.26
CA SER A 45 -1.14 -6.28 14.36
C SER A 45 -2.67 -6.15 14.42
N ARG A 46 -3.21 -4.93 14.58
CA ARG A 46 -4.66 -4.64 14.53
C ARG A 46 -5.11 -4.09 13.19
N GLN A 47 -4.19 -3.73 12.31
CA GLN A 47 -4.54 -3.25 11.00
C GLN A 47 -5.09 -4.40 10.17
N THR A 48 -6.36 -4.34 9.83
CA THR A 48 -7.00 -5.32 8.97
C THR A 48 -6.49 -5.10 7.54
N VAL A 49 -5.65 -5.99 7.05
CA VAL A 49 -5.26 -5.99 5.64
C VAL A 49 -6.35 -6.71 4.86
N VAL A 50 -6.91 -6.02 3.90
CA VAL A 50 -8.01 -6.52 3.04
C VAL A 50 -7.49 -6.82 1.63
N VAL A 51 -6.63 -5.95 1.12
CA VAL A 51 -5.89 -6.13 -0.14
C VAL A 51 -4.44 -5.86 0.17
N ASP A 52 -3.60 -6.87 -0.05
CA ASP A 52 -2.16 -6.73 0.14
C ASP A 52 -1.53 -5.88 -0.96
N ALA A 53 -0.58 -5.04 -0.58
CA ALA A 53 0.31 -4.34 -1.49
C ALA A 53 1.63 -5.12 -1.66
N ALA A 54 2.39 -4.80 -2.69
CA ALA A 54 3.62 -5.50 -3.02
C ALA A 54 4.72 -5.41 -1.94
N ASP A 55 4.65 -4.43 -1.03
CA ASP A 55 5.58 -4.28 0.11
C ASP A 55 5.45 -5.41 1.15
N THR A 56 4.38 -6.21 1.11
CA THR A 56 4.10 -7.30 2.04
C THR A 56 4.41 -8.70 1.49
N SER A 57 5.06 -8.81 0.35
CA SER A 57 5.36 -10.10 -0.31
C SER A 57 4.12 -10.85 -0.82
N SER A 58 3.04 -10.13 -1.09
CA SER A 58 1.82 -10.69 -1.64
C SER A 58 2.01 -11.24 -3.04
N ASP A 59 1.45 -12.41 -3.30
CA ASP A 59 1.36 -13.02 -4.63
C ASP A 59 0.07 -12.65 -5.37
N GLU A 60 -0.57 -11.57 -4.94
CA GLU A 60 -1.85 -11.13 -5.42
C GLU A 60 -1.84 -10.75 -6.91
N VAL A 61 -2.73 -11.36 -7.65
CA VAL A 61 -2.84 -11.19 -9.10
C VAL A 61 -3.92 -10.18 -9.43
N TRP A 62 -3.57 -9.24 -10.32
CA TRP A 62 -4.46 -8.23 -10.87
C TRP A 62 -4.70 -8.47 -12.36
N SER A 63 -5.89 -8.12 -12.84
CA SER A 63 -6.12 -7.91 -14.27
C SER A 63 -5.55 -6.56 -14.67
N TYR A 64 -4.87 -6.47 -15.82
CA TYR A 64 -4.38 -5.19 -16.30
C TYR A 64 -4.42 -5.07 -17.82
N THR A 65 -4.46 -3.83 -18.29
CA THR A 65 -4.26 -3.47 -19.70
C THR A 65 -3.58 -2.11 -19.80
N THR A 66 -2.82 -1.92 -20.88
CA THR A 66 -2.22 -0.63 -21.23
C THR A 66 -2.96 0.06 -22.38
N VAL A 67 -4.01 -0.57 -22.87
CA VAL A 67 -4.90 0.02 -23.87
C VAL A 67 -6.08 0.66 -23.14
N THR A 68 -6.37 1.91 -23.45
CA THR A 68 -7.51 2.65 -22.86
C THR A 68 -8.81 1.87 -23.03
N PRO A 69 -9.41 1.40 -21.93
CA PRO A 69 -10.65 0.65 -22.01
C PRO A 69 -11.84 1.55 -22.41
N SER A 70 -12.82 0.97 -23.06
CA SER A 70 -14.07 1.67 -23.36
C SER A 70 -15.09 1.53 -22.24
N GLY A 71 -15.94 2.54 -22.06
CA GLY A 71 -17.03 2.51 -21.07
C GLY A 71 -16.57 2.60 -19.62
N ASP A 72 -17.42 2.11 -18.73
CA ASP A 72 -17.21 2.19 -17.27
C ASP A 72 -16.32 1.04 -16.79
N TRP A 73 -15.08 1.01 -17.26
CA TRP A 73 -14.10 -0.05 -16.97
C TRP A 73 -13.86 -0.25 -15.45
N TYR A 74 -14.13 0.78 -14.63
CA TYR A 74 -14.02 0.75 -13.17
C TYR A 74 -15.26 0.15 -12.47
N ALA A 75 -16.34 -0.12 -13.22
CA ALA A 75 -17.58 -0.67 -12.64
C ALA A 75 -17.45 -2.17 -12.32
N PRO A 76 -18.12 -2.68 -11.27
CA PRO A 76 -18.08 -4.09 -10.91
C PRO A 76 -18.49 -5.05 -12.01
N ALA A 77 -19.45 -4.63 -12.86
CA ALA A 77 -19.99 -5.46 -13.95
C ALA A 77 -19.12 -5.47 -15.21
N PHE A 78 -18.01 -4.74 -15.24
CA PHE A 78 -17.13 -4.72 -16.40
C PHE A 78 -16.41 -6.07 -16.56
N ASP A 79 -16.42 -6.59 -17.79
CA ASP A 79 -15.73 -7.85 -18.14
C ASP A 79 -14.26 -7.60 -18.45
N ASP A 80 -13.38 -7.89 -17.51
CA ASP A 80 -11.93 -7.83 -17.64
C ASP A 80 -11.27 -9.19 -17.95
N SER A 81 -12.05 -10.17 -18.39
CA SER A 81 -11.58 -11.54 -18.68
C SER A 81 -10.53 -11.60 -19.79
N ARG A 82 -10.50 -10.57 -20.66
CA ARG A 82 -9.54 -10.45 -21.77
C ARG A 82 -8.29 -9.64 -21.40
N TRP A 83 -8.24 -9.09 -20.19
CA TRP A 83 -7.07 -8.35 -19.73
C TRP A 83 -5.96 -9.32 -19.34
N ASP A 84 -4.72 -8.86 -19.47
CA ASP A 84 -3.57 -9.59 -18.98
C ASP A 84 -3.63 -9.76 -17.46
N LYS A 85 -2.83 -10.69 -16.93
CA LYS A 85 -2.71 -10.94 -15.49
C LYS A 85 -1.28 -10.64 -15.05
N GLY A 86 -1.16 -9.90 -13.95
CA GLY A 86 0.14 -9.53 -13.37
C GLY A 86 0.08 -9.44 -11.85
N GLN A 87 1.21 -9.66 -11.20
CA GLN A 87 1.35 -9.46 -9.76
C GLN A 87 1.43 -7.97 -9.43
N ALA A 88 0.90 -7.57 -8.28
CA ALA A 88 0.99 -6.22 -7.75
C ALA A 88 2.44 -5.69 -7.73
N GLY A 89 2.59 -4.37 -7.90
CA GLY A 89 3.85 -3.70 -8.15
C GLY A 89 4.13 -3.60 -9.65
N PHE A 90 3.31 -2.80 -10.36
CA PHE A 90 3.50 -2.54 -11.79
C PHE A 90 4.44 -1.36 -11.99
N GLY A 91 5.44 -1.50 -12.86
CA GLY A 91 6.39 -0.42 -13.12
C GLY A 91 7.53 -0.78 -14.05
N ALA A 92 8.42 0.21 -14.26
CA ALA A 92 9.64 0.05 -15.04
C ALA A 92 10.77 0.89 -14.42
N GLY A 93 11.91 0.25 -14.10
CA GLY A 93 13.11 0.93 -13.60
C GLY A 93 12.86 1.75 -12.31
N GLY A 94 12.24 1.14 -11.34
CA GLY A 94 11.49 1.74 -10.28
C GLY A 94 12.13 2.86 -9.45
N PRO A 95 11.30 3.80 -8.95
CA PRO A 95 11.68 4.71 -7.87
C PRO A 95 12.18 3.96 -6.63
N PRO A 96 12.84 4.64 -5.68
CA PRO A 96 13.32 4.00 -4.45
C PRO A 96 12.23 3.23 -3.69
N ASN A 97 12.58 2.09 -3.12
CA ASN A 97 11.69 1.25 -2.29
C ASN A 97 10.47 0.68 -3.03
N THR A 98 10.56 0.47 -4.33
CA THR A 98 9.54 -0.21 -5.12
C THR A 98 9.79 -1.71 -5.21
N PHE A 99 8.72 -2.47 -5.42
CA PHE A 99 8.73 -3.92 -5.61
C PHE A 99 8.10 -4.25 -6.96
N VAL A 100 8.83 -3.96 -8.06
CA VAL A 100 8.34 -4.23 -9.42
C VAL A 100 8.28 -5.74 -9.66
N ARG A 101 7.07 -6.26 -9.85
CA ARG A 101 6.80 -7.67 -10.18
C ARG A 101 6.18 -7.83 -11.56
N SER A 102 5.48 -6.82 -12.04
CA SER A 102 4.92 -6.78 -13.39
C SER A 102 5.42 -5.56 -14.14
N ALA A 103 5.89 -5.77 -15.37
CA ALA A 103 6.41 -4.67 -16.18
C ALA A 103 5.27 -3.77 -16.69
N TRP A 104 5.44 -2.47 -16.51
CA TRP A 104 4.62 -1.43 -17.12
C TRP A 104 5.55 -0.33 -17.64
N ASN A 105 5.55 -0.09 -18.95
CA ASN A 105 6.43 0.85 -19.65
C ASN A 105 5.72 1.69 -20.72
N THR A 106 4.41 1.85 -20.58
CA THR A 106 3.56 2.72 -21.43
C THR A 106 3.11 3.93 -20.62
N SER A 107 2.51 4.95 -21.28
CA SER A 107 2.01 6.14 -20.58
C SER A 107 0.90 5.80 -19.57
N ASP A 108 0.07 4.82 -19.86
CA ASP A 108 -1.10 4.51 -19.05
C ASP A 108 -1.17 3.02 -18.73
N ILE A 109 -1.69 2.71 -17.55
CA ILE A 109 -2.09 1.37 -17.15
C ILE A 109 -3.43 1.42 -16.43
N TYR A 110 -4.26 0.44 -16.71
CA TYR A 110 -5.54 0.20 -16.05
C TYR A 110 -5.45 -1.16 -15.38
N ILE A 111 -5.61 -1.19 -14.05
CA ILE A 111 -5.54 -2.43 -13.28
C ILE A 111 -6.83 -2.64 -12.49
N ARG A 112 -7.24 -3.89 -12.34
CA ARG A 112 -8.47 -4.27 -11.64
C ARG A 112 -8.22 -5.49 -10.78
N ARG A 113 -8.90 -5.53 -9.66
CA ARG A 113 -8.89 -6.68 -8.77
C ARG A 113 -10.23 -6.88 -8.09
N HIS A 114 -10.65 -8.13 -8.06
CA HIS A 114 -11.74 -8.62 -7.23
C HIS A 114 -11.21 -8.99 -5.85
N PHE A 115 -11.95 -8.64 -4.80
CA PHE A 115 -11.54 -8.91 -3.41
C PHE A 115 -12.73 -9.05 -2.48
N SER A 116 -12.53 -9.70 -1.33
CA SER A 116 -13.52 -9.81 -0.26
C SER A 116 -13.04 -9.05 0.97
N ILE A 117 -13.96 -8.34 1.62
CA ILE A 117 -13.72 -7.71 2.93
C ILE A 117 -14.17 -8.59 4.10
N GLY A 118 -14.56 -9.85 3.83
CA GLY A 118 -15.10 -10.73 4.84
C GLY A 118 -16.32 -10.13 5.54
N ASN A 119 -16.40 -10.30 6.85
CA ASN A 119 -17.51 -9.81 7.67
C ASN A 119 -17.18 -8.52 8.44
N LEU A 120 -16.37 -7.62 7.85
CA LEU A 120 -16.04 -6.34 8.49
C LEU A 120 -17.32 -5.60 8.88
N SER A 121 -17.33 -5.07 10.11
CA SER A 121 -18.37 -4.16 10.57
C SER A 121 -18.27 -2.80 9.86
N GLN A 122 -19.36 -2.03 9.87
CA GLN A 122 -19.37 -0.70 9.27
C GLN A 122 -18.30 0.23 9.86
N ALA A 123 -18.03 0.13 11.16
CA ALA A 123 -16.98 0.92 11.81
C ALA A 123 -15.58 0.55 11.28
N GLN A 124 -15.32 -0.71 11.00
CA GLN A 124 -14.06 -1.17 10.40
C GLN A 124 -13.97 -0.74 8.93
N ILE A 125 -15.06 -0.84 8.18
CA ILE A 125 -15.12 -0.35 6.78
C ILE A 125 -14.82 1.15 6.73
N ASN A 126 -15.43 1.94 7.61
CA ASN A 126 -15.20 3.39 7.66
C ASN A 126 -13.78 3.79 8.10
N ALA A 127 -13.04 2.86 8.69
CA ALA A 127 -11.65 3.06 9.11
C ALA A 127 -10.62 2.62 8.06
N LEU A 128 -11.05 1.99 6.96
CA LEU A 128 -10.15 1.55 5.90
C LEU A 128 -9.45 2.73 5.22
N GLN A 129 -8.21 2.50 4.85
CA GLN A 129 -7.37 3.43 4.12
C GLN A 129 -6.73 2.73 2.92
N LEU A 130 -6.47 3.50 1.87
CA LEU A 130 -5.60 3.04 0.79
C LEU A 130 -4.14 3.07 1.26
N TRP A 131 -3.43 1.99 0.98
CA TRP A 131 -1.98 1.92 1.13
C TRP A 131 -1.37 2.02 -0.26
N LEU A 132 -0.97 3.23 -0.65
CA LEU A 132 -0.71 3.59 -2.03
C LEU A 132 0.74 4.02 -2.24
N TYR A 133 1.34 3.55 -3.32
CA TYR A 133 2.56 4.09 -3.90
C TYR A 133 2.32 4.31 -5.39
N GLN A 134 2.37 5.57 -5.83
CA GLN A 134 2.21 5.95 -7.23
C GLN A 134 3.37 6.84 -7.70
N ASP A 135 3.65 6.74 -9.01
CA ASP A 135 4.57 7.54 -9.79
C ASP A 135 4.18 7.43 -11.27
N ASP A 136 3.45 8.42 -11.87
CA ASP A 136 3.04 9.74 -11.34
C ASP A 136 1.58 9.77 -10.83
N ASP A 137 0.64 10.14 -11.73
CA ASP A 137 -0.78 10.38 -11.43
C ASP A 137 -1.57 9.10 -11.26
N CYS A 138 -2.55 9.07 -10.37
CA CYS A 138 -3.49 7.95 -10.34
C CYS A 138 -4.89 8.32 -9.87
N GLU A 139 -5.85 7.51 -10.31
CA GLU A 139 -7.24 7.47 -9.85
C GLU A 139 -7.57 6.06 -9.35
N VAL A 140 -8.18 5.97 -8.18
CA VAL A 140 -8.59 4.71 -7.56
C VAL A 140 -10.10 4.69 -7.41
N TYR A 141 -10.72 3.57 -7.77
CA TYR A 141 -12.16 3.34 -7.66
C TYR A 141 -12.44 2.11 -6.80
N LEU A 142 -13.48 2.17 -5.98
CA LEU A 142 -14.06 1.03 -5.27
C LEU A 142 -15.49 0.83 -5.75
N ASN A 143 -15.81 -0.35 -6.23
CA ASN A 143 -17.13 -0.70 -6.75
C ASN A 143 -17.74 0.33 -7.73
N GLY A 144 -16.89 0.95 -8.55
CA GLY A 144 -17.32 1.93 -9.55
C GLY A 144 -17.37 3.37 -9.07
N VAL A 145 -17.16 3.63 -7.79
CA VAL A 145 -17.13 4.99 -7.19
C VAL A 145 -15.70 5.43 -6.97
N LYS A 146 -15.36 6.67 -7.39
CA LYS A 146 -14.02 7.22 -7.19
C LYS A 146 -13.70 7.31 -5.70
N ALA A 147 -12.66 6.58 -5.29
CA ALA A 147 -12.22 6.46 -3.91
C ALA A 147 -11.12 7.47 -3.56
N TYR A 148 -10.24 7.73 -4.53
CA TYR A 148 -9.10 8.63 -4.38
C TYR A 148 -8.58 9.08 -5.74
N GLU A 149 -8.00 10.26 -5.78
CA GLU A 149 -7.30 10.79 -6.95
C GLU A 149 -6.11 11.63 -6.48
N VAL A 150 -4.97 11.51 -7.16
CA VAL A 150 -3.77 12.28 -6.86
C VAL A 150 -2.99 12.57 -8.14
N LYS A 151 -2.34 13.74 -8.15
CA LYS A 151 -1.38 14.15 -9.16
C LYS A 151 0.03 14.12 -8.59
N GLY A 152 0.99 13.72 -9.44
CA GLY A 152 2.40 13.63 -9.08
C GLY A 152 2.76 12.29 -8.42
N TRP A 153 3.85 12.27 -7.68
CA TRP A 153 4.54 11.05 -7.29
C TRP A 153 4.85 11.00 -5.78
N THR A 154 5.11 9.80 -5.30
CA THR A 154 5.64 9.54 -3.96
C THR A 154 6.96 8.76 -4.03
N THR A 155 7.68 8.63 -2.93
CA THR A 155 8.90 7.82 -2.80
C THR A 155 8.73 6.64 -1.85
N ARG A 156 7.51 6.39 -1.42
CA ARG A 156 7.16 5.33 -0.46
C ARG A 156 5.66 5.09 -0.47
N TYR A 157 5.24 3.99 0.12
CA TYR A 157 3.83 3.78 0.43
C TYR A 157 3.33 4.80 1.46
N VAL A 158 2.16 5.35 1.19
CA VAL A 158 1.49 6.32 2.06
C VAL A 158 0.04 5.88 2.27
N ALA A 159 -0.42 5.96 3.53
CA ALA A 159 -1.84 5.77 3.84
C ALA A 159 -2.62 6.98 3.33
N GLN A 160 -3.61 6.73 2.47
CA GLN A 160 -4.46 7.77 1.89
C GLN A 160 -5.91 7.58 2.34
N PRO A 161 -6.64 8.67 2.58
CA PRO A 161 -8.06 8.59 2.91
C PRO A 161 -8.85 8.07 1.70
N ILE A 162 -9.95 7.39 1.98
CA ILE A 162 -10.91 6.94 0.98
C ILE A 162 -12.15 7.81 1.07
N ALA A 163 -12.69 8.22 -0.08
CA ALA A 163 -13.95 8.97 -0.13
C ALA A 163 -15.08 8.18 0.57
N PRO A 164 -15.84 8.81 1.48
CA PRO A 164 -16.91 8.12 2.22
C PRO A 164 -17.94 7.43 1.31
N GLU A 165 -18.22 8.01 0.15
CA GLU A 165 -19.14 7.48 -0.85
C GLU A 165 -18.62 6.16 -1.43
N ALA A 166 -17.31 6.03 -1.62
CA ALA A 166 -16.68 4.81 -2.10
C ALA A 166 -16.66 3.73 -1.00
N LEU A 167 -16.36 4.10 0.25
CA LEU A 167 -16.46 3.18 1.40
C LEU A 167 -17.88 2.61 1.56
N ALA A 168 -18.90 3.44 1.33
CA ALA A 168 -20.29 3.03 1.43
C ALA A 168 -20.70 1.98 0.37
N THR A 169 -19.91 1.79 -0.68
CA THR A 169 -20.17 0.77 -1.71
C THR A 169 -19.65 -0.61 -1.33
N LEU A 170 -18.77 -0.70 -0.33
CA LEU A 170 -18.16 -1.96 0.07
C LEU A 170 -19.19 -2.90 0.73
N LYS A 171 -19.20 -4.14 0.27
CA LYS A 171 -20.19 -5.16 0.66
C LYS A 171 -19.50 -6.29 1.44
N PRO A 172 -19.81 -6.45 2.73
CA PRO A 172 -19.33 -7.61 3.50
C PRO A 172 -19.78 -8.94 2.88
N ASN A 173 -18.90 -9.95 2.98
CA ASN A 173 -19.14 -11.31 2.46
C ASN A 173 -19.57 -11.38 0.99
N SER A 174 -19.16 -10.40 0.22
CA SER A 174 -19.46 -10.29 -1.20
C SER A 174 -18.21 -9.97 -1.98
N ASP A 175 -18.28 -10.11 -3.28
CA ASP A 175 -17.26 -9.65 -4.20
C ASP A 175 -17.30 -8.13 -4.30
N ASN A 176 -16.13 -7.51 -4.19
CA ASN A 176 -15.88 -6.09 -4.38
C ASN A 176 -14.80 -5.92 -5.44
N VAL A 177 -14.76 -4.75 -6.07
CA VAL A 177 -13.77 -4.44 -7.10
C VAL A 177 -13.00 -3.18 -6.72
N MET A 178 -11.68 -3.27 -6.77
CA MET A 178 -10.78 -2.13 -6.82
C MET A 178 -10.28 -1.96 -8.26
N ALA A 179 -10.41 -0.76 -8.80
CA ALA A 179 -9.92 -0.43 -10.13
C ALA A 179 -9.04 0.82 -10.05
N ILE A 180 -7.91 0.82 -10.77
CA ILE A 180 -6.93 1.90 -10.74
C ILE A 180 -6.53 2.25 -12.16
N HIS A 181 -6.52 3.52 -12.48
CA HIS A 181 -5.81 4.08 -13.63
C HIS A 181 -4.58 4.80 -13.11
N ALA A 182 -3.42 4.51 -13.68
CA ALA A 182 -2.20 5.26 -13.44
C ALA A 182 -1.64 5.81 -14.75
N HIS A 183 -1.17 7.05 -14.69
CA HIS A 183 -0.60 7.77 -15.82
C HIS A 183 0.84 8.16 -15.52
N GLN A 184 1.74 7.78 -16.43
CA GLN A 184 3.15 8.13 -16.40
C GLN A 184 3.38 9.44 -17.12
N GLY A 185 3.85 10.45 -16.42
CA GLY A 185 4.20 11.75 -16.98
C GLY A 185 5.70 11.87 -17.26
N TYR A 186 6.54 11.65 -16.25
CA TYR A 186 7.98 11.82 -16.37
C TYR A 186 8.76 11.12 -15.26
N GLY A 187 9.91 10.52 -15.58
CA GLY A 187 10.84 10.00 -14.60
C GLY A 187 10.62 8.53 -14.23
N GLY A 188 10.45 8.25 -12.96
CA GLY A 188 10.13 6.92 -12.45
C GLY A 188 8.74 6.46 -12.89
N GLN A 189 8.47 5.16 -12.77
CA GLN A 189 7.18 4.59 -13.17
C GLN A 189 6.79 3.47 -12.23
N TYR A 190 5.74 3.69 -11.43
CA TYR A 190 5.29 2.69 -10.48
C TYR A 190 3.85 2.91 -10.02
N ILE A 191 3.10 1.85 -9.93
CA ILE A 191 1.80 1.83 -9.25
C ILE A 191 1.63 0.54 -8.46
N ASP A 192 1.24 0.70 -7.22
CA ASP A 192 0.80 -0.39 -6.36
C ASP A 192 -0.14 0.14 -5.27
N ALA A 193 -1.13 -0.66 -4.91
CA ALA A 193 -2.10 -0.31 -3.90
C ALA A 193 -2.56 -1.49 -3.07
N GLY A 194 -2.75 -1.24 -1.78
CA GLY A 194 -3.42 -2.11 -0.84
C GLY A 194 -4.61 -1.43 -0.16
N LEU A 195 -5.37 -2.19 0.60
CA LEU A 195 -6.50 -1.72 1.41
C LEU A 195 -6.33 -2.23 2.84
N ARG A 196 -6.25 -1.33 3.79
CA ARG A 196 -5.96 -1.63 5.21
C ARG A 196 -6.93 -0.94 6.15
#